data_524a803a71486aac6eff345d8a312b12
#
_entry.id   524a803a71486aac6eff345d8a312b12
#
_cell.length_a   1.000
_cell.length_b   1.000
_cell.length_c   1.000
_cell.angle_alpha   90.00
_cell.angle_beta   90.00
_cell.angle_gamma   90.00
#
_symmetry.space_group_name_H-M   'P 1'
#
loop_
_entity.id
_entity.type
_entity.pdbx_description
1 polymer ?
#
loop_
_entity_poly.entity_id
_entity_poly.type
_entity_poly.pdbx_seq_one_letter_code
_entity_poly.pdbx_strand_id
1 'polypeptide(L)'
;NVILLIPDGTSLATVSIARWLQWYNNPGMPNLNIDPYLCGTVRTHSSNAPIGDSAPTTSCYMTGIPSITGFVSTHPWSDGDNDIFPIDSTRAYQPLVTVLEAAKMKYGKSTGLVFTCEFPHATPADCSAHSYNRGKYEWIAPQMAHNDLTVVIGGGTSLLPASSQSYLESNGYGVFKNDLNAMRSYNGEKMWALFGDKEMPYDLDRDTTAIPSLEEMTRKAIEKLAKNEKGFFLMVEGSKVDWAAHANDPVGMASDFLAFDRACGAAIDLCGQRIAVII
;
A
#
# COMPACT_ATOMS: atom_id res chain seq x y z
N ASN A 1 -14.27 9.72 -4.21
CA ASN A 1 -13.30 9.01 -3.39
C ASN A 1 -12.84 7.75 -4.12
N VAL A 2 -11.59 7.36 -3.92
CA VAL A 2 -11.03 6.11 -4.46
C VAL A 2 -10.26 5.40 -3.35
N ILE A 3 -10.47 4.10 -3.21
CA ILE A 3 -9.63 3.22 -2.39
C ILE A 3 -9.09 2.14 -3.31
N LEU A 4 -7.76 2.04 -3.39
CA LEU A 4 -7.06 0.99 -4.10
C LEU A 4 -6.48 0.02 -3.07
N LEU A 5 -6.88 -1.25 -3.13
CA LEU A 5 -6.40 -2.29 -2.23
C LEU A 5 -5.56 -3.30 -3.02
N ILE A 6 -4.34 -3.54 -2.57
CA ILE A 6 -3.35 -4.38 -3.28
C ILE A 6 -2.86 -5.47 -2.33
N PRO A 7 -3.19 -6.75 -2.57
CA PRO A 7 -2.54 -7.85 -1.89
C PRO A 7 -1.28 -8.23 -2.68
N ASP A 8 -0.10 -7.83 -2.19
CA ASP A 8 1.17 -8.08 -2.87
C ASP A 8 1.43 -9.58 -3.05
N GLY A 9 2.04 -9.98 -4.17
CA GLY A 9 2.38 -11.38 -4.47
C GLY A 9 1.20 -12.35 -4.57
N THR A 10 -0.02 -11.85 -4.70
CA THR A 10 -1.23 -12.68 -4.63
C THR A 10 -1.56 -13.32 -5.97
N SER A 11 -1.71 -14.64 -5.95
CA SER A 11 -2.22 -15.46 -7.06
C SER A 11 -3.66 -15.94 -6.81
N LEU A 12 -4.32 -16.46 -7.84
CA LEU A 12 -5.62 -17.12 -7.68
C LEU A 12 -5.56 -18.32 -6.73
N ALA A 13 -4.41 -19.00 -6.64
CA ALA A 13 -4.19 -20.08 -5.69
C ALA A 13 -4.16 -19.56 -4.24
N THR A 14 -3.52 -18.42 -3.99
CA THR A 14 -3.52 -17.74 -2.68
C THR A 14 -4.93 -17.45 -2.20
N VAL A 15 -5.75 -16.85 -3.07
CA VAL A 15 -7.18 -16.56 -2.78
C VAL A 15 -7.95 -17.85 -2.44
N SER A 16 -7.71 -18.91 -3.20
CA SER A 16 -8.38 -20.20 -2.98
C SER A 16 -7.98 -20.85 -1.65
N ILE A 17 -6.69 -20.85 -1.30
CA ILE A 17 -6.19 -21.39 -0.03
C ILE A 17 -6.76 -20.58 1.15
N ALA A 18 -6.77 -19.27 1.07
CA ALA A 18 -7.33 -18.40 2.11
C ALA A 18 -8.83 -18.66 2.32
N ARG A 19 -9.60 -18.82 1.22
CA ARG A 19 -11.02 -19.18 1.30
C ARG A 19 -11.25 -20.53 1.98
N TRP A 20 -10.42 -21.54 1.67
CA TRP A 20 -10.48 -22.85 2.32
C TRP A 20 -10.15 -22.76 3.81
N LEU A 21 -9.13 -21.98 4.18
CA LEU A 21 -8.76 -21.75 5.58
C LEU A 21 -9.90 -21.07 6.35
N GLN A 22 -10.52 -20.03 5.77
CA GLN A 22 -11.67 -19.36 6.36
C GLN A 22 -12.85 -20.32 6.55
N TRP A 23 -13.18 -21.07 5.52
CA TRP A 23 -14.28 -22.06 5.61
C TRP A 23 -13.99 -23.15 6.63
N TYR A 24 -12.77 -23.64 6.71
CA TYR A 24 -12.36 -24.65 7.70
C TYR A 24 -12.52 -24.14 9.13
N ASN A 25 -12.05 -22.91 9.39
CA ASN A 25 -12.09 -22.30 10.72
C ASN A 25 -13.51 -21.80 11.08
N ASN A 26 -14.31 -21.43 10.09
CA ASN A 26 -15.65 -20.88 10.29
C ASN A 26 -16.61 -21.30 9.15
N PRO A 27 -17.17 -22.51 9.22
CA PRO A 27 -18.06 -23.04 8.19
C PRO A 27 -19.32 -22.19 7.92
N GLY A 28 -19.68 -21.29 8.84
CA GLY A 28 -20.80 -20.35 8.66
C GLY A 28 -20.46 -19.14 7.77
N MET A 29 -19.19 -18.95 7.42
CA MET A 29 -18.69 -17.84 6.57
C MET A 29 -17.87 -18.39 5.41
N PRO A 30 -18.47 -19.03 4.40
CA PRO A 30 -17.73 -19.71 3.34
C PRO A 30 -17.09 -18.76 2.32
N ASN A 31 -17.56 -17.51 2.24
CA ASN A 31 -17.11 -16.53 1.27
C ASN A 31 -16.15 -15.52 1.88
N LEU A 32 -15.21 -15.03 1.07
CA LEU A 32 -14.40 -13.87 1.37
C LEU A 32 -15.23 -12.59 1.17
N ASN A 33 -14.82 -11.49 1.82
CA ASN A 33 -15.48 -10.18 1.64
C ASN A 33 -15.39 -9.68 0.19
N ILE A 34 -14.34 -10.07 -0.52
CA ILE A 34 -14.12 -9.68 -1.93
C ILE A 34 -14.95 -10.50 -2.92
N ASP A 35 -15.38 -11.71 -2.57
CA ASP A 35 -16.03 -12.64 -3.52
C ASP A 35 -17.25 -12.06 -4.26
N PRO A 36 -18.16 -11.30 -3.61
CA PRO A 36 -19.32 -10.71 -4.30
C PRO A 36 -18.96 -9.66 -5.35
N TYR A 37 -17.74 -9.14 -5.32
CA TYR A 37 -17.29 -8.02 -6.16
C TYR A 37 -16.32 -8.44 -7.27
N LEU A 38 -16.01 -9.74 -7.35
CA LEU A 38 -15.11 -10.26 -8.39
C LEU A 38 -15.71 -10.03 -9.78
N CYS A 39 -15.07 -9.15 -10.57
CA CYS A 39 -15.51 -8.81 -11.92
C CYS A 39 -14.43 -9.04 -12.98
N GLY A 40 -13.23 -9.44 -12.59
CA GLY A 40 -12.12 -9.68 -13.51
C GLY A 40 -10.83 -10.05 -12.82
N THR A 41 -9.77 -10.10 -13.59
CA THR A 41 -8.41 -10.36 -13.14
C THR A 41 -7.44 -9.35 -13.74
N VAL A 42 -6.34 -9.09 -13.06
CA VAL A 42 -5.26 -8.21 -13.54
C VAL A 42 -4.09 -9.07 -14.01
N ARG A 43 -3.54 -8.73 -15.17
CA ARG A 43 -2.29 -9.30 -15.67
C ARG A 43 -1.15 -8.33 -15.35
N THR A 44 -0.20 -8.78 -14.53
CA THR A 44 0.94 -7.98 -14.08
C THR A 44 2.22 -8.36 -14.82
N HIS A 45 3.02 -7.36 -15.19
CA HIS A 45 4.36 -7.54 -15.77
C HIS A 45 5.18 -6.25 -15.59
N SER A 46 6.51 -6.36 -15.66
CA SER A 46 7.41 -5.21 -15.82
C SER A 46 7.55 -4.83 -17.30
N SER A 47 8.24 -3.74 -17.59
CA SER A 47 8.55 -3.37 -18.98
C SER A 47 9.45 -4.39 -19.68
N ASN A 48 10.31 -5.08 -18.93
CA ASN A 48 11.34 -6.00 -19.41
C ASN A 48 11.21 -7.44 -18.87
N ALA A 49 10.14 -7.77 -18.16
CA ALA A 49 9.96 -9.11 -17.61
C ALA A 49 8.46 -9.50 -17.54
N PRO A 50 8.11 -10.75 -17.95
CA PRO A 50 6.72 -11.22 -17.95
C PRO A 50 6.15 -11.42 -16.54
N ILE A 51 7.00 -11.58 -15.53
CA ILE A 51 6.65 -11.60 -14.12
C ILE A 51 7.24 -10.34 -13.51
N GLY A 52 6.37 -9.47 -12.99
CA GLY A 52 6.77 -8.18 -12.43
C GLY A 52 7.18 -8.29 -10.97
N ASP A 53 8.11 -7.45 -10.59
CA ASP A 53 8.45 -7.07 -9.22
C ASP A 53 7.39 -6.05 -8.70
N SER A 54 7.23 -5.91 -7.39
CA SER A 54 6.26 -4.99 -6.75
C SER A 54 6.40 -3.54 -7.23
N ALA A 55 7.64 -3.05 -7.45
CA ALA A 55 7.89 -1.68 -7.89
C ALA A 55 7.33 -1.39 -9.29
N PRO A 56 7.77 -2.05 -10.38
CA PRO A 56 7.29 -1.74 -11.72
C PRO A 56 5.79 -2.03 -11.91
N THR A 57 5.23 -3.00 -11.19
CA THR A 57 3.79 -3.30 -11.29
C THR A 57 2.95 -2.26 -10.58
N THR A 58 3.38 -1.77 -9.42
CA THR A 58 2.71 -0.65 -8.74
C THR A 58 2.90 0.66 -9.51
N SER A 59 4.08 0.91 -10.09
CA SER A 59 4.28 2.01 -11.05
C SER A 59 3.22 1.99 -12.15
N CYS A 60 2.88 0.81 -12.69
CA CYS A 60 1.84 0.69 -13.71
C CYS A 60 0.47 1.13 -13.19
N TYR A 61 0.06 0.71 -11.99
CA TYR A 61 -1.20 1.13 -11.38
C TYR A 61 -1.25 2.62 -11.09
N MET A 62 -0.12 3.19 -10.67
CA MET A 62 -0.04 4.58 -10.22
C MET A 62 0.22 5.58 -11.33
N THR A 63 0.85 5.17 -12.45
CA THR A 63 1.26 6.09 -13.52
C THR A 63 0.71 5.73 -14.89
N GLY A 64 0.19 4.50 -15.06
CA GLY A 64 -0.22 3.96 -16.35
C GLY A 64 0.94 3.47 -17.23
N ILE A 65 2.18 3.50 -16.71
CA ILE A 65 3.40 3.10 -17.43
C ILE A 65 4.09 1.99 -16.64
N PRO A 66 4.20 0.77 -17.20
CA PRO A 66 5.02 -0.27 -16.59
C PRO A 66 6.48 0.16 -16.59
N SER A 67 7.12 0.08 -15.43
CA SER A 67 8.53 0.43 -15.29
C SER A 67 9.43 -0.81 -15.37
N ILE A 68 10.73 -0.62 -15.34
CA ILE A 68 11.71 -1.71 -15.29
C ILE A 68 11.83 -2.23 -13.85
N THR A 69 12.22 -3.49 -13.70
CA THR A 69 12.43 -4.12 -12.37
C THR A 69 13.22 -3.22 -11.43
N GLY A 70 12.68 -2.98 -10.25
CA GLY A 70 13.29 -2.17 -9.20
C GLY A 70 13.09 -0.66 -9.30
N PHE A 71 12.40 -0.14 -10.33
CA PHE A 71 12.09 1.29 -10.47
C PHE A 71 10.78 1.63 -9.77
N VAL A 72 10.77 2.77 -9.08
CA VAL A 72 9.65 3.33 -8.32
C VAL A 72 9.13 4.56 -9.05
N SER A 73 7.94 4.50 -9.62
CA SER A 73 7.25 5.57 -10.36
C SER A 73 8.16 6.47 -11.21
N THR A 74 9.08 5.80 -11.91
CA THR A 74 10.08 6.42 -12.79
C THR A 74 10.01 5.78 -14.15
N HIS A 75 10.09 6.58 -15.22
CA HIS A 75 10.04 6.08 -16.59
C HIS A 75 11.20 5.12 -16.84
N PRO A 76 10.95 3.92 -17.41
CA PRO A 76 12.00 2.95 -17.69
C PRO A 76 13.01 3.48 -18.71
N TRP A 77 14.21 2.95 -18.67
CA TRP A 77 15.14 2.99 -19.80
C TRP A 77 14.90 1.75 -20.68
N SER A 78 15.28 1.81 -21.95
CA SER A 78 15.13 0.66 -22.84
C SER A 78 16.18 -0.41 -22.51
N ASP A 79 15.72 -1.65 -22.33
CA ASP A 79 16.54 -2.85 -22.11
C ASP A 79 16.75 -3.63 -23.42
N GLY A 80 16.57 -2.96 -24.55
CA GLY A 80 16.78 -3.52 -25.88
C GLY A 80 15.81 -4.64 -26.19
N ASP A 81 16.35 -5.81 -26.55
CA ASP A 81 15.56 -6.97 -26.97
C ASP A 81 14.74 -7.61 -25.81
N ASN A 82 15.00 -7.20 -24.56
CA ASN A 82 14.22 -7.65 -23.40
C ASN A 82 12.94 -6.83 -23.20
N ASP A 83 12.79 -5.69 -23.87
CA ASP A 83 11.60 -4.87 -23.73
C ASP A 83 10.36 -5.59 -24.26
N ILE A 84 9.32 -5.71 -23.43
CA ILE A 84 8.04 -6.35 -23.79
C ILE A 84 7.21 -5.45 -24.71
N PHE A 85 7.45 -4.15 -24.65
CA PHE A 85 6.84 -3.14 -25.50
C PHE A 85 7.82 -1.98 -25.76
N PRO A 86 7.60 -1.15 -26.80
CA PRO A 86 8.50 -0.05 -27.12
C PRO A 86 8.64 0.95 -25.96
N ILE A 87 9.89 1.26 -25.57
CA ILE A 87 10.24 2.22 -24.54
C ILE A 87 10.79 3.50 -25.19
N ASP A 88 10.25 4.66 -24.80
CA ASP A 88 10.78 5.95 -25.20
C ASP A 88 12.05 6.29 -24.39
N SER A 89 13.23 5.97 -24.93
CA SER A 89 14.52 6.18 -24.28
C SER A 89 14.83 7.66 -23.99
N THR A 90 14.14 8.61 -24.64
CA THR A 90 14.34 10.05 -24.40
C THR A 90 13.77 10.47 -23.04
N ARG A 91 12.90 9.66 -22.46
CA ARG A 91 12.28 9.87 -21.15
C ARG A 91 12.90 9.03 -20.03
N ALA A 92 13.95 8.28 -20.32
CA ALA A 92 14.60 7.41 -19.34
C ALA A 92 14.90 8.15 -18.03
N TYR A 93 14.59 7.50 -16.89
CA TYR A 93 14.73 8.03 -15.51
C TYR A 93 13.84 9.25 -15.18
N GLN A 94 12.92 9.64 -16.04
CA GLN A 94 12.00 10.74 -15.73
C GLN A 94 11.02 10.31 -14.63
N PRO A 95 10.89 11.08 -13.54
CA PRO A 95 9.81 10.87 -12.56
C PRO A 95 8.43 10.97 -13.23
N LEU A 96 7.53 10.08 -12.87
CA LEU A 96 6.17 10.00 -13.40
C LEU A 96 5.17 10.40 -12.34
N VAL A 97 4.37 11.41 -12.60
CA VAL A 97 3.31 11.84 -11.68
C VAL A 97 2.33 10.69 -11.44
N THR A 98 2.10 10.37 -10.19
CA THR A 98 1.20 9.30 -9.77
C THR A 98 -0.26 9.76 -9.71
N VAL A 99 -1.21 8.83 -9.77
CA VAL A 99 -2.64 9.16 -9.59
C VAL A 99 -2.93 9.71 -8.20
N LEU A 100 -2.18 9.31 -7.17
CA LEU A 100 -2.27 9.88 -5.82
C LEU A 100 -1.82 11.35 -5.81
N GLU A 101 -0.68 11.65 -6.39
CA GLU A 101 -0.17 13.03 -6.51
C GLU A 101 -1.12 13.89 -7.34
N ALA A 102 -1.60 13.38 -8.48
CA ALA A 102 -2.58 14.07 -9.32
C ALA A 102 -3.90 14.33 -8.55
N ALA A 103 -4.37 13.37 -7.76
CA ALA A 103 -5.57 13.54 -6.92
C ALA A 103 -5.40 14.69 -5.93
N LYS A 104 -4.22 14.80 -5.29
CA LYS A 104 -3.88 15.90 -4.39
C LYS A 104 -3.73 17.23 -5.14
N MET A 105 -2.84 17.28 -6.11
CA MET A 105 -2.42 18.53 -6.77
C MET A 105 -3.53 19.16 -7.61
N LYS A 106 -4.25 18.32 -8.39
CA LYS A 106 -5.28 18.82 -9.32
C LYS A 106 -6.65 19.00 -8.66
N TYR A 107 -6.98 18.12 -7.70
CA TYR A 107 -8.33 18.07 -7.15
C TYR A 107 -8.41 18.44 -5.67
N GLY A 108 -7.27 18.68 -5.01
CA GLY A 108 -7.20 19.03 -3.58
C GLY A 108 -7.74 17.93 -2.67
N LYS A 109 -7.64 16.66 -3.10
CA LYS A 109 -8.07 15.51 -2.31
C LYS A 109 -7.07 15.23 -1.19
N SER A 110 -7.56 14.73 -0.05
CA SER A 110 -6.68 14.11 0.94
C SER A 110 -6.15 12.77 0.42
N THR A 111 -4.95 12.41 0.87
CA THR A 111 -4.25 11.21 0.39
C THR A 111 -3.74 10.37 1.54
N GLY A 112 -3.80 9.06 1.43
CA GLY A 112 -3.36 8.15 2.47
C GLY A 112 -2.74 6.88 1.96
N LEU A 113 -1.88 6.31 2.80
CA LEU A 113 -1.23 5.02 2.58
C LEU A 113 -1.36 4.18 3.85
N VAL A 114 -1.77 2.93 3.68
CA VAL A 114 -1.85 1.91 4.74
C VAL A 114 -1.19 0.64 4.23
N PHE A 115 -0.30 0.03 5.00
CA PHE A 115 0.49 -1.12 4.56
C PHE A 115 1.03 -1.91 5.76
N THR A 116 1.52 -3.13 5.53
CA THR A 116 2.12 -3.98 6.57
C THR A 116 3.64 -4.15 6.40
N CYS A 117 4.22 -3.71 5.26
CA CYS A 117 5.67 -3.56 5.09
C CYS A 117 6.18 -2.28 5.78
N GLU A 118 7.44 -1.95 5.61
CA GLU A 118 8.02 -0.66 5.94
C GLU A 118 7.62 0.40 4.91
N PHE A 119 7.43 1.66 5.37
CA PHE A 119 6.86 2.71 4.51
C PHE A 119 7.67 3.07 3.25
N PRO A 120 9.02 2.93 3.18
CA PRO A 120 9.75 3.16 1.93
C PRO A 120 9.81 1.93 1.01
N HIS A 121 9.12 0.81 1.35
CA HIS A 121 9.01 -0.34 0.47
C HIS A 121 8.32 0.02 -0.85
N ALA A 122 8.54 -0.80 -1.88
CA ALA A 122 8.16 -0.49 -3.25
C ALA A 122 6.72 -0.01 -3.42
N THR A 123 5.73 -0.77 -2.97
CA THR A 123 4.30 -0.48 -3.19
C THR A 123 3.86 0.86 -2.60
N PRO A 124 4.10 1.18 -1.31
CA PRO A 124 3.77 2.51 -0.80
C PRO A 124 4.65 3.61 -1.38
N ALA A 125 5.93 3.32 -1.71
CA ALA A 125 6.82 4.29 -2.34
C ALA A 125 6.33 4.72 -3.73
N ASP A 126 5.89 3.78 -4.57
CA ASP A 126 5.37 4.06 -5.91
C ASP A 126 4.14 5.00 -5.93
N CYS A 127 3.47 5.14 -4.80
CA CYS A 127 2.36 6.07 -4.70
C CYS A 127 2.81 7.54 -4.59
N SER A 128 4.01 7.80 -4.03
CA SER A 128 4.38 9.16 -3.60
C SER A 128 5.87 9.47 -3.60
N ALA A 129 6.70 8.64 -4.24
CA ALA A 129 8.13 8.83 -4.40
C ALA A 129 8.59 8.36 -5.78
N HIS A 130 9.80 8.77 -6.19
CA HIS A 130 10.37 8.44 -7.49
C HIS A 130 11.83 8.04 -7.31
N SER A 131 12.19 6.83 -7.78
CA SER A 131 13.54 6.33 -7.71
C SER A 131 13.79 5.29 -8.79
N TYR A 132 14.97 5.29 -9.39
CA TYR A 132 15.41 4.21 -10.28
C TYR A 132 15.91 2.97 -9.50
N ASN A 133 15.79 2.97 -8.17
CA ASN A 133 16.19 1.85 -7.35
C ASN A 133 15.35 1.80 -6.07
N ARG A 134 14.49 0.79 -5.96
CA ARG A 134 13.60 0.56 -4.79
C ARG A 134 14.34 0.36 -3.47
N GLY A 135 15.59 -0.07 -3.52
CA GLY A 135 16.43 -0.26 -2.32
C GLY A 135 17.03 1.02 -1.75
N LYS A 136 16.85 2.17 -2.41
CA LYS A 136 17.37 3.47 -1.98
C LYS A 136 16.44 4.18 -0.99
N TYR A 137 16.23 3.57 0.17
CA TYR A 137 15.35 4.10 1.21
C TYR A 137 15.77 5.49 1.69
N GLU A 138 17.07 5.78 1.69
CA GLU A 138 17.60 7.11 2.02
C GLU A 138 17.16 8.21 1.05
N TRP A 139 16.71 7.85 -0.16
CA TRP A 139 16.14 8.79 -1.13
C TRP A 139 14.60 8.78 -1.11
N ILE A 140 14.00 7.62 -0.87
CA ILE A 140 12.55 7.40 -0.91
C ILE A 140 11.88 7.98 0.33
N ALA A 141 12.40 7.66 1.52
CA ALA A 141 11.77 8.06 2.78
C ALA A 141 11.60 9.58 2.95
N PRO A 142 12.60 10.43 2.62
CA PRO A 142 12.40 11.88 2.64
C PRO A 142 11.36 12.37 1.64
N GLN A 143 11.30 11.79 0.43
CA GLN A 143 10.31 12.17 -0.57
C GLN A 143 8.89 11.92 -0.05
N MET A 144 8.64 10.72 0.49
CA MET A 144 7.33 10.37 1.05
C MET A 144 6.93 11.30 2.19
N ALA A 145 7.86 11.62 3.11
CA ALA A 145 7.60 12.51 4.23
C ALA A 145 7.27 13.95 3.78
N HIS A 146 7.86 14.41 2.67
CA HIS A 146 7.65 15.76 2.13
C HIS A 146 6.53 15.83 1.08
N ASN A 147 5.94 14.71 0.71
CA ASN A 147 4.83 14.67 -0.26
C ASN A 147 3.47 15.09 0.34
N ASP A 148 3.42 15.57 1.58
CA ASP A 148 2.21 16.05 2.24
C ASP A 148 1.04 15.04 2.21
N LEU A 149 1.35 13.77 2.47
CA LEU A 149 0.36 12.71 2.64
C LEU A 149 -0.45 12.94 3.91
N THR A 150 -1.77 12.98 3.84
CA THR A 150 -2.62 13.26 5.01
C THR A 150 -2.51 12.18 6.08
N VAL A 151 -2.46 10.91 5.67
CA VAL A 151 -2.37 9.76 6.60
C VAL A 151 -1.40 8.73 6.06
N VAL A 152 -0.48 8.29 6.92
CA VAL A 152 0.40 7.14 6.66
C VAL A 152 0.35 6.24 7.89
N ILE A 153 -0.01 4.95 7.71
CA ILE A 153 -0.05 3.97 8.80
C ILE A 153 0.56 2.65 8.30
N GLY A 154 1.60 2.17 8.97
CA GLY A 154 2.25 0.91 8.59
C GLY A 154 3.54 0.65 9.37
N GLY A 155 4.50 -0.05 8.75
CA GLY A 155 5.80 -0.37 9.34
C GLY A 155 6.85 0.72 9.16
N GLY A 156 8.01 0.61 9.86
CA GLY A 156 9.22 1.38 9.57
C GLY A 156 9.58 2.47 10.57
N THR A 157 9.44 2.24 11.87
CA THR A 157 9.76 3.26 12.89
C THR A 157 11.21 3.73 12.85
N SER A 158 12.16 2.85 12.49
CA SER A 158 13.59 3.18 12.37
C SER A 158 13.95 3.86 11.06
N LEU A 159 13.08 3.78 10.05
CA LEU A 159 13.34 4.27 8.70
C LEU A 159 12.88 5.72 8.49
N LEU A 160 12.14 6.31 9.42
CA LEU A 160 11.77 7.72 9.36
C LEU A 160 12.94 8.59 9.86
N PRO A 161 13.63 9.33 8.95
CA PRO A 161 14.75 10.17 9.33
C PRO A 161 14.32 11.24 10.35
N ALA A 162 15.19 11.58 11.30
CA ALA A 162 14.87 12.58 12.33
C ALA A 162 14.52 13.95 11.73
N SER A 163 15.16 14.35 10.64
CA SER A 163 14.84 15.58 9.90
C SER A 163 13.43 15.54 9.30
N SER A 164 13.03 14.39 8.72
CA SER A 164 11.69 14.19 8.17
C SER A 164 10.63 14.15 9.27
N GLN A 165 10.94 13.52 10.41
CA GLN A 165 10.04 13.55 11.57
C GLN A 165 9.82 14.99 12.06
N SER A 166 10.89 15.78 12.26
CA SER A 166 10.78 17.17 12.66
C SER A 166 10.00 18.03 11.65
N TYR A 167 10.18 17.74 10.35
CA TYR A 167 9.37 18.38 9.29
C TYR A 167 7.89 18.06 9.45
N LEU A 168 7.53 16.79 9.61
CA LEU A 168 6.13 16.36 9.79
C LEU A 168 5.51 17.04 11.01
N GLU A 169 6.17 17.00 12.18
CA GLU A 169 5.69 17.60 13.42
C GLU A 169 5.49 19.11 13.27
N SER A 170 6.43 19.82 12.63
CA SER A 170 6.32 21.27 12.40
C SER A 170 5.23 21.65 11.39
N ASN A 171 4.75 20.69 10.59
CA ASN A 171 3.63 20.86 9.64
C ASN A 171 2.30 20.29 10.16
N GLY A 172 2.20 20.08 11.47
CA GLY A 172 0.94 19.75 12.16
C GLY A 172 0.56 18.27 12.11
N TYR A 173 1.51 17.38 11.84
CA TYR A 173 1.25 15.94 11.90
C TYR A 173 1.36 15.41 13.33
N GLY A 174 0.44 14.54 13.73
CA GLY A 174 0.70 13.60 14.81
C GLY A 174 1.61 12.48 14.32
N VAL A 175 2.81 12.36 14.89
CA VAL A 175 3.76 11.30 14.55
C VAL A 175 3.85 10.32 15.72
N PHE A 176 3.50 9.06 15.47
CA PHE A 176 3.45 8.01 16.49
C PHE A 176 4.34 6.85 16.07
N LYS A 177 5.17 6.36 16.99
CA LYS A 177 6.04 5.19 16.81
C LYS A 177 5.73 4.17 17.88
N ASN A 178 5.22 2.99 17.48
CA ASN A 178 4.83 1.90 18.37
C ASN A 178 3.86 2.33 19.49
N ASP A 179 2.99 3.30 19.21
CA ASP A 179 2.00 3.80 20.16
C ASP A 179 0.58 3.67 19.60
N LEU A 180 0.01 2.48 19.82
CA LEU A 180 -1.33 2.11 19.36
C LEU A 180 -2.41 2.98 20.00
N ASN A 181 -2.24 3.30 21.29
CA ASN A 181 -3.23 4.10 22.03
C ASN A 181 -3.26 5.55 21.55
N ALA A 182 -2.09 6.12 21.28
CA ALA A 182 -2.00 7.45 20.70
C ALA A 182 -2.61 7.50 19.29
N MET A 183 -2.31 6.52 18.42
CA MET A 183 -2.93 6.40 17.10
C MET A 183 -4.45 6.32 17.20
N ARG A 184 -4.98 5.49 18.11
CA ARG A 184 -6.44 5.32 18.31
C ARG A 184 -7.13 6.59 18.75
N SER A 185 -6.54 7.28 19.74
CA SER A 185 -7.13 8.47 20.36
C SER A 185 -6.89 9.77 19.58
N TYR A 186 -5.99 9.77 18.61
CA TYR A 186 -5.64 10.97 17.86
C TYR A 186 -6.80 11.49 17.01
N ASN A 187 -7.16 12.78 17.22
CA ASN A 187 -8.24 13.46 16.52
C ASN A 187 -7.78 14.55 15.55
N GLY A 188 -6.47 14.83 15.47
CA GLY A 188 -5.92 15.77 14.48
C GLY A 188 -6.16 15.33 13.04
N GLU A 189 -5.87 16.20 12.11
CA GLU A 189 -6.16 15.96 10.68
C GLU A 189 -5.11 15.10 10.00
N LYS A 190 -3.82 15.36 10.25
CA LYS A 190 -2.69 14.72 9.59
C LYS A 190 -1.98 13.75 10.53
N MET A 191 -1.66 12.54 10.07
CA MET A 191 -1.09 11.51 10.92
C MET A 191 -0.07 10.63 10.20
N TRP A 192 1.05 10.35 10.88
CA TRP A 192 1.97 9.26 10.60
C TRP A 192 2.04 8.34 11.81
N ALA A 193 1.61 7.10 11.68
CA ALA A 193 1.66 6.10 12.73
C ALA A 193 2.43 4.87 12.24
N LEU A 194 3.62 4.64 12.80
CA LEU A 194 4.52 3.59 12.37
C LEU A 194 4.70 2.55 13.47
N PHE A 195 4.62 1.26 13.09
CA PHE A 195 4.72 0.11 13.99
C PHE A 195 5.78 -0.86 13.49
N GLY A 196 6.48 -1.52 14.44
CA GLY A 196 7.64 -2.34 14.10
C GLY A 196 8.85 -1.51 13.70
N ASP A 197 10.02 -2.06 13.88
CA ASP A 197 11.28 -1.38 13.58
C ASP A 197 11.45 -1.16 12.07
N LYS A 198 11.25 -2.22 11.31
CA LYS A 198 11.11 -2.22 9.85
C LYS A 198 9.66 -2.51 9.50
N GLU A 199 9.37 -3.72 9.02
CA GLU A 199 8.01 -4.17 8.73
C GLU A 199 7.19 -4.49 9.99
N MET A 200 5.89 -4.59 9.85
CA MET A 200 5.00 -5.16 10.85
C MET A 200 5.12 -6.70 10.88
N PRO A 201 4.81 -7.36 12.00
CA PRO A 201 4.75 -8.83 12.04
C PRO A 201 3.65 -9.36 11.10
N TYR A 202 3.69 -10.66 10.80
CA TYR A 202 2.57 -11.35 10.18
C TYR A 202 1.31 -11.22 11.08
N ASP A 203 0.12 -11.21 10.47
CA ASP A 203 -1.12 -11.03 11.25
C ASP A 203 -1.29 -12.10 12.33
N LEU A 204 -0.83 -13.33 12.04
CA LEU A 204 -0.88 -14.46 12.97
C LEU A 204 0.02 -14.26 14.21
N ASP A 205 1.16 -13.58 14.04
CA ASP A 205 2.16 -13.35 15.09
C ASP A 205 1.99 -11.99 15.78
N ARG A 206 1.00 -11.23 15.37
CA ARG A 206 0.80 -9.86 15.83
C ARG A 206 0.33 -9.80 17.28
N ASP A 207 1.04 -9.04 18.12
CA ASP A 207 0.52 -8.64 19.44
C ASP A 207 -0.62 -7.64 19.27
N THR A 208 -1.84 -8.11 19.41
CA THR A 208 -3.07 -7.33 19.22
C THR A 208 -3.23 -6.19 20.24
N THR A 209 -2.45 -6.18 21.31
CA THR A 209 -2.47 -5.12 22.34
C THR A 209 -1.53 -3.97 22.02
N ALA A 210 -0.53 -4.20 21.16
CA ALA A 210 0.52 -3.24 20.83
C ALA A 210 0.50 -2.79 19.35
N ILE A 211 0.03 -3.66 18.45
CA ILE A 211 0.11 -3.45 17.00
C ILE A 211 -1.29 -3.54 16.39
N PRO A 212 -1.72 -2.55 15.57
CA PRO A 212 -3.04 -2.56 14.94
C PRO A 212 -3.14 -3.64 13.85
N SER A 213 -4.35 -4.10 13.56
CA SER A 213 -4.61 -4.91 12.37
C SER A 213 -4.67 -4.03 11.10
N LEU A 214 -4.51 -4.64 9.93
CA LEU A 214 -4.68 -3.95 8.65
C LEU A 214 -6.09 -3.37 8.52
N GLU A 215 -7.11 -4.09 9.01
CA GLU A 215 -8.49 -3.60 9.09
C GLU A 215 -8.58 -2.33 9.95
N GLU A 216 -8.01 -2.33 11.16
CA GLU A 216 -8.06 -1.19 12.06
C GLU A 216 -7.36 0.04 11.46
N MET A 217 -6.19 -0.17 10.85
CA MET A 217 -5.45 0.90 10.17
C MET A 217 -6.26 1.49 9.01
N THR A 218 -6.93 0.63 8.23
CA THR A 218 -7.78 1.03 7.10
C THR A 218 -8.97 1.87 7.58
N ARG A 219 -9.68 1.44 8.63
CA ARG A 219 -10.78 2.19 9.24
C ARG A 219 -10.31 3.55 9.74
N LYS A 220 -9.16 3.60 10.42
CA LYS A 220 -8.59 4.85 10.93
C LYS A 220 -8.20 5.81 9.80
N ALA A 221 -7.59 5.29 8.73
CA ALA A 221 -7.25 6.11 7.56
C ALA A 221 -8.50 6.69 6.89
N ILE A 222 -9.54 5.89 6.65
CA ILE A 222 -10.80 6.36 6.07
C ILE A 222 -11.45 7.43 6.95
N GLU A 223 -11.51 7.23 8.28
CA GLU A 223 -12.02 8.21 9.24
C GLU A 223 -11.36 9.60 9.07
N LYS A 224 -10.04 9.61 8.90
CA LYS A 224 -9.28 10.87 8.74
C LYS A 224 -9.51 11.49 7.37
N LEU A 225 -9.38 10.70 6.31
CA LEU A 225 -9.43 11.16 4.93
C LEU A 225 -10.82 11.65 4.53
N ALA A 226 -11.88 11.04 5.07
CA ALA A 226 -13.27 11.40 4.76
C ALA A 226 -13.69 12.79 5.26
N LYS A 227 -12.88 13.45 6.10
CA LYS A 227 -13.13 14.83 6.55
C LYS A 227 -12.95 15.86 5.43
N ASN A 228 -12.23 15.52 4.37
CA ASN A 228 -12.05 16.42 3.23
C ASN A 228 -13.27 16.37 2.30
N GLU A 229 -14.00 17.47 2.18
CA GLU A 229 -15.18 17.59 1.31
C GLU A 229 -14.87 17.34 -0.18
N LYS A 230 -13.62 17.57 -0.61
CA LYS A 230 -13.17 17.27 -1.97
C LYS A 230 -12.92 15.77 -2.19
N GLY A 231 -13.01 14.99 -1.11
CA GLY A 231 -12.79 13.55 -1.11
C GLY A 231 -11.32 13.15 -0.96
N PHE A 232 -11.03 11.88 -1.20
CA PHE A 232 -9.71 11.32 -0.94
C PHE A 232 -9.30 10.24 -1.95
N PHE A 233 -7.99 9.93 -1.94
CA PHE A 233 -7.39 8.74 -2.50
C PHE A 233 -6.66 7.99 -1.37
N LEU A 234 -6.94 6.71 -1.22
CA LEU A 234 -6.30 5.82 -0.24
C LEU A 234 -5.75 4.59 -0.96
N MET A 235 -4.49 4.24 -0.70
CA MET A 235 -3.96 2.92 -1.04
C MET A 235 -3.82 2.10 0.24
N VAL A 236 -4.24 0.83 0.19
CA VAL A 236 -4.13 -0.15 1.27
C VAL A 236 -3.41 -1.38 0.73
N GLU A 237 -2.36 -1.81 1.39
CA GLU A 237 -1.56 -2.95 0.95
C GLU A 237 -1.50 -4.06 2.00
N GLY A 238 -1.84 -5.27 1.57
CA GLY A 238 -1.53 -6.51 2.29
C GLY A 238 -0.13 -7.03 1.91
N SER A 239 0.91 -6.37 2.41
CA SER A 239 2.30 -6.57 1.96
C SER A 239 2.86 -7.94 2.31
N LYS A 240 2.46 -8.48 3.45
CA LYS A 240 3.06 -9.71 4.01
C LYS A 240 2.61 -11.00 3.31
N VAL A 241 1.59 -10.94 2.46
CA VAL A 241 1.16 -12.09 1.63
C VAL A 241 2.31 -12.52 0.71
N ASP A 242 2.98 -11.57 0.05
CA ASP A 242 4.14 -11.79 -0.81
C ASP A 242 5.30 -12.42 -0.05
N TRP A 243 5.63 -11.87 1.12
CA TRP A 243 6.78 -12.34 1.89
C TRP A 243 6.58 -13.75 2.43
N ALA A 244 5.36 -14.09 2.85
CA ALA A 244 5.03 -15.47 3.24
C ALA A 244 5.12 -16.42 2.04
N ALA A 245 4.66 -15.98 0.85
CA ALA A 245 4.79 -16.76 -0.38
C ALA A 245 6.26 -16.99 -0.76
N HIS A 246 7.12 -15.97 -0.66
CA HIS A 246 8.57 -16.09 -0.86
C HIS A 246 9.23 -17.04 0.15
N ALA A 247 8.75 -17.05 1.39
CA ALA A 247 9.20 -17.97 2.43
C ALA A 247 8.65 -19.41 2.26
N ASN A 248 7.78 -19.64 1.28
CA ASN A 248 7.02 -20.89 1.11
C ASN A 248 6.21 -21.25 2.36
N ASP A 249 5.67 -20.24 3.03
CA ASP A 249 4.79 -20.38 4.20
C ASP A 249 3.32 -20.23 3.79
N PRO A 250 2.61 -21.33 3.51
CA PRO A 250 1.21 -21.26 3.09
C PRO A 250 0.26 -20.82 4.21
N VAL A 251 0.66 -20.98 5.48
CA VAL A 251 -0.15 -20.58 6.63
C VAL A 251 -0.07 -19.07 6.83
N GLY A 252 1.13 -18.52 6.86
CA GLY A 252 1.36 -17.08 6.90
C GLY A 252 0.70 -16.39 5.71
N MET A 253 0.92 -16.90 4.49
CA MET A 253 0.32 -16.35 3.26
C MET A 253 -1.22 -16.29 3.35
N ALA A 254 -1.86 -17.38 3.74
CA ALA A 254 -3.33 -17.42 3.85
C ALA A 254 -3.85 -16.54 5.00
N SER A 255 -3.14 -16.49 6.13
CA SER A 255 -3.50 -15.65 7.27
C SER A 255 -3.44 -14.15 6.93
N ASP A 256 -2.35 -13.71 6.31
CA ASP A 256 -2.18 -12.30 5.90
C ASP A 256 -3.14 -11.92 4.77
N PHE A 257 -3.47 -12.86 3.85
CA PHE A 257 -4.53 -12.62 2.88
C PHE A 257 -5.90 -12.46 3.55
N LEU A 258 -6.22 -13.25 4.56
CA LEU A 258 -7.46 -13.07 5.34
C LEU A 258 -7.47 -11.75 6.12
N ALA A 259 -6.33 -11.27 6.60
CA ALA A 259 -6.22 -9.94 7.20
C ALA A 259 -6.49 -8.83 6.16
N PHE A 260 -5.98 -9.01 4.95
CA PHE A 260 -6.28 -8.12 3.82
C PHE A 260 -7.77 -8.16 3.44
N ASP A 261 -8.38 -9.33 3.36
CA ASP A 261 -9.80 -9.49 3.06
C ASP A 261 -10.70 -8.80 4.10
N ARG A 262 -10.32 -8.84 5.39
CA ARG A 262 -11.01 -8.06 6.45
C ARG A 262 -10.88 -6.55 6.23
N ALA A 263 -9.72 -6.09 5.78
CA ALA A 263 -9.53 -4.67 5.44
C ALA A 263 -10.36 -4.26 4.21
N CYS A 264 -10.52 -5.15 3.23
CA CYS A 264 -11.44 -4.96 2.10
C CYS A 264 -12.88 -4.83 2.59
N GLY A 265 -13.32 -5.73 3.47
CA GLY A 265 -14.65 -5.64 4.10
C GLY A 265 -14.87 -4.30 4.81
N ALA A 266 -13.89 -3.85 5.59
CA ALA A 266 -13.94 -2.55 6.27
C ALA A 266 -14.05 -1.37 5.28
N ALA A 267 -13.31 -1.41 4.19
CA ALA A 267 -13.39 -0.39 3.15
C ALA A 267 -14.78 -0.38 2.49
N ILE A 268 -15.32 -1.54 2.15
CA ILE A 268 -16.63 -1.70 1.54
C ILE A 268 -17.73 -1.19 2.47
N ASP A 269 -17.71 -1.58 3.76
CA ASP A 269 -18.71 -1.18 4.76
C ASP A 269 -18.77 0.34 4.97
N LEU A 270 -17.62 1.00 4.99
CA LEU A 270 -17.51 2.44 5.23
C LEU A 270 -17.78 3.29 3.99
N CYS A 271 -17.79 2.66 2.82
CA CYS A 271 -17.71 3.40 1.57
C CYS A 271 -19.02 3.97 1.07
N GLY A 272 -20.17 3.53 1.46
CA GLY A 272 -21.43 4.04 0.90
C GLY A 272 -21.39 4.20 -0.65
N GLN A 273 -22.38 4.85 -1.23
CA GLN A 273 -22.52 4.95 -2.70
C GLN A 273 -21.56 5.89 -3.44
N ARG A 274 -20.62 6.56 -2.74
CA ARG A 274 -19.76 7.62 -3.33
C ARG A 274 -18.28 7.29 -3.41
N ILE A 275 -17.90 6.04 -3.24
CA ILE A 275 -16.51 5.61 -3.21
C ILE A 275 -16.31 4.45 -4.19
N ALA A 276 -15.32 4.59 -5.08
CA ALA A 276 -14.82 3.47 -5.87
C ALA A 276 -13.84 2.68 -5.00
N VAL A 277 -14.10 1.40 -4.81
CA VAL A 277 -13.19 0.43 -4.19
C VAL A 277 -12.67 -0.44 -5.32
N ILE A 278 -11.33 -0.49 -5.46
CA ILE A 278 -10.63 -1.28 -6.47
C ILE A 278 -9.75 -2.27 -5.70
N ILE A 279 -9.94 -3.54 -5.94
CA ILE A 279 -9.23 -4.62 -5.26
C ILE A 279 -8.44 -5.43 -6.29
#